data_51aba8b72f34e9b2de6500d78e5821d6
#
_entry.id   51aba8b72f34e9b2de6500d78e5821d6
#
_cell.length_a   1.000
_cell.length_b   1.000
_cell.length_c   1.000
_cell.angle_alpha   90.00
_cell.angle_beta   90.00
_cell.angle_gamma   90.00
#
_symmetry.space_group_name_H-M   'P 1'
#
loop_
_entity.id
_entity.type
_entity.pdbx_description
1 polymer ?
#
loop_
_entity_poly.entity_id
_entity_poly.type
_entity_poly.pdbx_seq_one_letter_code
_entity_poly.pdbx_strand_id
1 'polypeptide(L)'
;TLYTQDVFELFLADRGGLTHYKELEVSPYDLTFTGTIDYLKDGRRLLNMDWDIQGFETRTRFTRASHQTVSVWKLPYAAFDSAPQAGTSWRFNVFRVDHSARGQELQAWRHTGARNFHVPERFGWLDFTA
;
A
#
# COMPACT_ATOMS: atom_id res chain seq x y z
N THR A 1 16.36 2.24 -3.84
CA THR A 1 15.30 2.23 -2.80
C THR A 1 14.08 2.98 -3.34
N LEU A 2 12.91 2.34 -3.34
CA LEU A 2 11.73 2.89 -4.01
C LEU A 2 11.23 4.19 -3.35
N TYR A 3 11.40 4.34 -2.04
CA TYR A 3 10.98 5.56 -1.33
C TYR A 3 11.69 6.86 -1.75
N THR A 4 12.70 6.78 -2.61
CA THR A 4 13.36 7.95 -3.21
C THR A 4 12.84 8.27 -4.60
N GLN A 5 11.83 7.54 -5.08
CA GLN A 5 11.24 7.68 -6.40
C GLN A 5 9.74 7.95 -6.27
N ASP A 6 9.12 8.29 -7.39
CA ASP A 6 7.67 8.29 -7.47
C ASP A 6 7.15 6.88 -7.27
N VAL A 7 6.18 6.71 -6.39
CA VAL A 7 5.57 5.42 -6.13
C VAL A 7 4.08 5.55 -5.85
N PHE A 8 3.34 4.49 -6.17
CA PHE A 8 2.09 4.18 -5.52
C PHE A 8 2.37 3.22 -4.36
N GLU A 9 1.72 3.45 -3.24
CA GLU A 9 1.80 2.58 -2.08
C GLU A 9 0.42 2.09 -1.69
N LEU A 10 0.35 0.86 -1.24
CA LEU A 10 -0.86 0.23 -0.72
C LEU A 10 -0.54 -0.41 0.62
N PHE A 11 -1.26 -0.01 1.65
CA PHE A 11 -1.23 -0.65 2.95
C PHE A 11 -2.48 -1.48 3.14
N LEU A 12 -2.33 -2.78 3.44
CA LEU A 12 -3.40 -3.74 3.61
C LEU A 12 -3.30 -4.44 4.96
N ALA A 13 -4.27 -4.18 5.83
CA ALA A 13 -4.43 -4.89 7.09
C ALA A 13 -5.44 -6.02 6.91
N ASP A 14 -4.96 -7.15 6.44
CA ASP A 14 -5.78 -8.31 6.10
C ASP A 14 -6.32 -9.08 7.32
N ARG A 15 -5.86 -8.73 8.52
CA ARG A 15 -6.45 -9.18 9.80
C ARG A 15 -7.47 -8.17 10.35
N GLY A 16 -7.68 -7.03 9.68
CA GLY A 16 -8.62 -5.98 10.09
C GLY A 16 -8.20 -5.15 11.31
N GLY A 17 -7.05 -5.45 11.90
CA GLY A 17 -6.53 -4.75 13.08
C GLY A 17 -5.70 -3.50 12.75
N LEU A 18 -5.10 -2.91 13.78
CA LEU A 18 -4.31 -1.67 13.69
C LEU A 18 -2.81 -1.90 13.88
N THR A 19 -2.39 -3.11 14.25
CA THR A 19 -1.01 -3.38 14.69
C THR A 19 -0.20 -4.19 13.69
N HIS A 20 -0.83 -4.69 12.65
CA HIS A 20 -0.16 -5.48 11.61
C HIS A 20 -0.77 -5.18 10.25
N TYR A 21 0.05 -4.84 9.27
CA TYR A 21 -0.39 -4.67 7.88
C TYR A 21 0.76 -4.92 6.90
N LYS A 22 0.38 -5.17 5.67
CA LYS A 22 1.28 -5.33 4.53
C LYS A 22 1.48 -3.99 3.84
N GLU A 23 2.70 -3.73 3.42
CA GLU A 23 3.10 -2.57 2.65
C GLU A 23 3.58 -3.04 1.26
N LEU A 24 2.99 -2.46 0.23
CA LEU A 24 3.34 -2.72 -1.15
C LEU A 24 3.60 -1.39 -1.85
N GLU A 25 4.70 -1.31 -2.59
CA GLU A 25 5.02 -0.14 -3.40
C GLU A 25 5.24 -0.56 -4.85
N VAL A 26 4.83 0.29 -5.77
CA VAL A 26 5.06 0.12 -7.21
C VAL A 26 5.52 1.44 -7.81
N SER A 27 6.67 1.43 -8.47
CA SER A 27 7.17 2.59 -9.20
C SER A 27 6.47 2.74 -10.57
N PRO A 28 6.61 3.90 -11.25
CA PRO A 28 6.11 4.07 -12.62
C PRO A 28 6.69 3.08 -13.64
N TYR A 29 7.77 2.41 -13.30
CA TYR A 29 8.46 1.41 -14.14
C TYR A 29 8.19 -0.03 -13.69
N ASP A 30 7.13 -0.25 -12.90
CA ASP A 30 6.76 -1.56 -12.36
C ASP A 30 7.84 -2.23 -11.49
N LEU A 31 8.73 -1.44 -10.89
CA LEU A 31 9.57 -1.93 -9.80
C LEU A 31 8.73 -2.02 -8.53
N THR A 32 8.86 -3.13 -7.82
CA THR A 32 8.03 -3.43 -6.66
C THR A 32 8.84 -3.52 -5.38
N PHE A 33 8.21 -3.15 -4.28
CA PHE A 33 8.64 -3.42 -2.92
C PHE A 33 7.50 -4.05 -2.15
N THR A 34 7.80 -5.01 -1.30
CA THR A 34 6.84 -5.62 -0.38
C THR A 34 7.46 -5.79 1.00
N GLY A 35 6.63 -5.63 2.02
CA GLY A 35 7.05 -5.82 3.40
C GLY A 35 5.85 -5.93 4.34
N THR A 36 6.12 -6.29 5.57
CA THR A 36 5.12 -6.25 6.64
C THR A 36 5.51 -5.24 7.71
N ILE A 37 4.50 -4.59 8.23
CA ILE A 37 4.63 -3.65 9.34
C ILE A 37 3.98 -4.26 10.58
N ASP A 38 4.71 -4.25 11.68
CA ASP A 38 4.21 -4.67 12.99
C ASP A 38 4.46 -3.57 14.02
N TYR A 39 3.45 -3.31 14.85
CA TYR A 39 3.59 -2.44 16.00
C TYR A 39 3.75 -3.27 17.27
N LEU A 40 4.79 -3.00 18.02
CA LEU A 40 5.02 -3.58 19.33
C LEU A 40 4.16 -2.89 20.41
N LYS A 41 4.04 -3.53 21.58
CA LYS A 41 3.28 -2.98 22.70
C LYS A 41 3.80 -1.62 23.20
N ASP A 42 5.09 -1.34 22.98
CA ASP A 42 5.72 -0.05 23.30
C ASP A 42 5.55 1.01 22.21
N GLY A 43 4.80 0.70 21.13
CA GLY A 43 4.52 1.59 20.01
C GLY A 43 5.60 1.63 18.92
N ARG A 44 6.71 0.89 19.08
CA ARG A 44 7.71 0.80 18.03
C ARG A 44 7.17 0.08 16.80
N ARG A 45 7.51 0.60 15.64
CA ARG A 45 7.16 0.04 14.34
C ARG A 45 8.33 -0.76 13.79
N LEU A 46 8.07 -2.00 13.41
CA LEU A 46 9.04 -2.90 12.79
C LEU A 46 8.63 -3.14 11.33
N LEU A 47 9.60 -2.96 10.42
CA LEU A 47 9.46 -3.35 9.02
C LEU A 47 10.22 -4.66 8.78
N ASN A 48 9.51 -5.67 8.27
CA ASN A 48 10.10 -6.90 7.78
C ASN A 48 10.00 -6.94 6.26
N MET A 49 11.14 -6.95 5.58
CA MET A 49 11.26 -6.99 4.12
C MET A 49 11.34 -8.41 3.55
N ASP A 50 11.31 -9.45 4.40
CA ASP A 50 11.39 -10.83 3.95
C ASP A 50 10.04 -11.37 3.41
N TRP A 51 8.96 -10.61 3.62
CA TRP A 51 7.67 -10.95 3.02
C TRP A 51 7.71 -10.64 1.52
N ASP A 52 7.54 -11.67 0.72
CA ASP A 52 7.50 -11.59 -0.73
C ASP A 52 6.22 -12.24 -1.24
N ILE A 53 5.65 -11.66 -2.30
CA ILE A 53 4.42 -12.16 -2.91
C ILE A 53 4.75 -12.90 -4.19
N GLN A 54 4.65 -14.22 -4.15
CA GLN A 54 4.71 -15.02 -5.36
C GLN A 54 3.48 -14.72 -6.24
N GLY A 55 3.71 -14.36 -7.51
CA GLY A 55 2.64 -14.03 -8.44
C GLY A 55 2.09 -12.61 -8.32
N PHE A 56 2.78 -11.70 -7.65
CA PHE A 56 2.48 -10.28 -7.70
C PHE A 56 2.79 -9.74 -9.09
N GLU A 57 1.77 -9.30 -9.79
CA GLU A 57 1.89 -8.72 -11.13
C GLU A 57 1.44 -7.27 -11.11
N THR A 58 2.22 -6.40 -11.75
CA THR A 58 1.89 -4.98 -11.88
C THR A 58 1.99 -4.52 -13.32
N ARG A 59 1.18 -3.54 -13.66
CA ARG A 59 1.29 -2.82 -14.93
C ARG A 59 0.92 -1.36 -14.72
N THR A 60 1.89 -0.50 -14.94
CA THR A 60 1.73 0.95 -14.80
C THR A 60 1.83 1.62 -16.16
N ARG A 61 0.92 2.54 -16.45
CA ARG A 61 0.88 3.30 -17.70
C ARG A 61 0.65 4.78 -17.40
N PHE A 62 1.47 5.62 -18.01
CA PHE A 62 1.25 7.06 -18.06
C PHE A 62 0.68 7.47 -19.40
N THR A 63 -0.39 8.27 -19.41
CA THR A 63 -1.02 8.82 -20.62
C THR A 63 -0.77 10.33 -20.65
N ARG A 64 0.07 10.78 -21.58
CA ARG A 64 0.44 12.20 -21.72
C ARG A 64 -0.75 13.11 -21.97
N ALA A 65 -1.66 12.70 -22.86
CA ALA A 65 -2.80 13.53 -23.27
C ALA A 65 -3.73 13.90 -22.10
N SER A 66 -3.91 12.99 -21.14
CA SER A 66 -4.77 13.19 -19.96
C SER A 66 -3.99 13.48 -18.69
N HIS A 67 -2.65 13.45 -18.73
CA HIS A 67 -1.79 13.54 -17.54
C HIS A 67 -2.17 12.55 -16.45
N GLN A 68 -2.57 11.33 -16.83
CA GLN A 68 -3.00 10.28 -15.91
C GLN A 68 -1.98 9.16 -15.83
N THR A 69 -1.74 8.70 -14.62
CA THR A 69 -1.03 7.45 -14.34
C THR A 69 -2.04 6.44 -13.81
N VAL A 70 -2.08 5.27 -14.43
CA VAL A 70 -2.89 4.13 -13.99
C VAL A 70 -1.96 2.97 -13.69
N SER A 71 -2.06 2.43 -12.49
CA SER A 71 -1.33 1.23 -12.08
C SER A 71 -2.32 0.14 -11.71
N VAL A 72 -2.19 -1.02 -12.34
CA VAL A 72 -3.04 -2.20 -12.09
C VAL A 72 -2.19 -3.25 -11.39
N TRP A 73 -2.70 -3.77 -10.29
CA TRP A 73 -2.00 -4.75 -9.47
C TRP A 73 -2.85 -6.01 -9.31
N LYS A 74 -2.22 -7.15 -9.50
CA LYS A 74 -2.82 -8.46 -9.26
C LYS A 74 -2.13 -9.09 -8.05
N LEU A 75 -2.88 -9.27 -6.99
CA LEU A 75 -2.41 -9.79 -5.71
C LEU A 75 -3.06 -11.16 -5.47
N PRO A 76 -2.26 -12.25 -5.44
CA PRO A 76 -2.80 -13.56 -5.10
C PRO A 76 -3.27 -13.61 -3.63
N TYR A 77 -4.47 -14.08 -3.38
CA TYR A 77 -5.00 -14.20 -2.02
C TYR A 77 -4.14 -15.10 -1.11
N ALA A 78 -3.47 -16.09 -1.69
CA ALA A 78 -2.58 -16.98 -0.95
C ALA A 78 -1.38 -16.27 -0.29
N ALA A 79 -1.05 -15.04 -0.73
CA ALA A 79 0.03 -14.25 -0.13
C ALA A 79 -0.36 -13.63 1.22
N PHE A 80 -1.65 -13.62 1.55
CA PHE A 80 -2.17 -12.97 2.76
C PHE A 80 -2.45 -13.99 3.87
N ASP A 81 -2.55 -13.52 5.11
CA ASP A 81 -2.76 -14.38 6.28
C ASP A 81 -4.12 -15.08 6.25
N SER A 82 -5.11 -14.47 5.60
CA SER A 82 -6.41 -15.08 5.35
C SER A 82 -6.91 -14.70 3.96
N ALA A 83 -7.50 -15.67 3.25
CA ALA A 83 -8.20 -15.38 2.01
C ALA A 83 -9.47 -14.56 2.32
N PRO A 84 -9.77 -13.52 1.53
CA PRO A 84 -11.00 -12.77 1.72
C PRO A 84 -12.21 -13.64 1.39
N GLN A 85 -13.28 -13.44 2.14
CA GLN A 85 -14.56 -14.10 1.95
C GLN A 85 -15.67 -13.06 1.91
N ALA A 86 -16.77 -13.37 1.24
CA ALA A 86 -17.95 -12.50 1.25
C ALA A 86 -18.39 -12.20 2.70
N GLY A 87 -18.62 -10.93 3.02
CA GLY A 87 -18.97 -10.46 4.35
C GLY A 87 -17.78 -10.17 5.27
N THR A 88 -16.54 -10.35 4.81
CA THR A 88 -15.35 -9.94 5.56
C THR A 88 -14.82 -8.61 5.05
N SER A 89 -14.03 -7.93 5.89
CA SER A 89 -13.44 -6.63 5.56
C SER A 89 -11.98 -6.57 5.97
N TRP A 90 -11.19 -5.94 5.13
CA TRP A 90 -9.83 -5.52 5.46
C TRP A 90 -9.77 -4.02 5.68
N ARG A 91 -8.81 -3.55 6.44
CA ARG A 91 -8.45 -2.13 6.44
C ARG A 91 -7.42 -1.86 5.36
N PHE A 92 -7.50 -0.70 4.71
CA PHE A 92 -6.51 -0.32 3.71
C PHE A 92 -6.40 1.19 3.55
N ASN A 93 -5.29 1.61 2.98
CA ASN A 93 -5.13 2.96 2.45
C ASN A 93 -4.23 2.92 1.20
N VAL A 94 -4.43 3.87 0.31
CA VAL A 94 -3.66 4.02 -0.91
C VAL A 94 -2.97 5.37 -0.89
N PHE A 95 -1.71 5.38 -1.31
CA PHE A 95 -0.89 6.58 -1.29
C PHE A 95 -0.17 6.78 -2.61
N ARG A 96 0.21 8.01 -2.84
CA ARG A 96 1.13 8.38 -3.91
C ARG A 96 2.21 9.27 -3.35
N VAL A 97 3.45 8.98 -3.70
CA VAL A 97 4.60 9.85 -3.51
C VAL A 97 5.01 10.37 -4.88
N ASP A 98 5.11 11.66 -5.01
CA ASP A 98 5.52 12.34 -6.24
C ASP A 98 6.73 13.25 -5.93
N HIS A 99 7.79 13.07 -6.68
CA HIS A 99 9.01 13.87 -6.56
C HIS A 99 9.13 14.81 -7.76
N SER A 100 9.22 16.10 -7.48
CA SER A 100 9.39 17.12 -8.50
C SER A 100 10.48 18.11 -8.12
N ALA A 101 10.79 19.04 -9.01
CA ALA A 101 11.70 20.15 -8.71
C ALA A 101 11.20 21.03 -7.54
N ARG A 102 9.93 20.95 -7.19
CA ARG A 102 9.32 21.67 -6.06
C ARG A 102 9.39 20.93 -4.73
N GLY A 103 9.92 19.70 -4.74
CA GLY A 103 10.01 18.82 -3.59
C GLY A 103 9.14 17.57 -3.70
N GLN A 104 8.92 16.95 -2.56
CA GLN A 104 8.10 15.74 -2.42
C GLN A 104 6.66 16.11 -2.10
N GLU A 105 5.72 15.55 -2.86
CA GLU A 105 4.29 15.62 -2.61
C GLU A 105 3.78 14.27 -2.12
N LEU A 106 3.02 14.28 -1.03
CA LEU A 106 2.43 13.09 -0.42
C LEU A 106 0.91 13.17 -0.56
N GLN A 107 0.32 12.18 -1.19
CA GLN A 107 -1.13 12.06 -1.38
C GLN A 107 -1.63 10.78 -0.74
N ALA A 108 -2.82 10.81 -0.15
CA ALA A 108 -3.47 9.66 0.45
C ALA A 108 -4.95 9.62 0.06
N TRP A 109 -5.47 8.43 -0.26
CA TRP A 109 -6.91 8.24 -0.49
C TRP A 109 -7.71 8.58 0.77
N ARG A 110 -7.28 8.07 1.93
CA ARG A 110 -7.80 8.47 3.24
C ARG A 110 -6.77 9.36 3.92
N HIS A 111 -7.14 10.59 4.20
CA HIS A 111 -6.25 11.57 4.82
C HIS A 111 -5.76 11.09 6.18
N THR A 112 -4.44 11.12 6.38
CA THR A 112 -3.82 10.62 7.62
C THR A 112 -3.79 11.64 8.76
N GLY A 113 -3.89 12.92 8.42
CA GLY A 113 -3.75 14.02 9.40
C GLY A 113 -2.29 14.30 9.80
N ALA A 114 -1.32 13.65 9.16
CA ALA A 114 0.10 13.77 9.44
C ALA A 114 0.93 13.71 8.15
N ARG A 115 2.19 14.15 8.21
CA ARG A 115 3.16 13.95 7.12
C ARG A 115 3.76 12.54 7.18
N ASN A 116 2.93 11.56 7.41
CA ASN A 116 3.29 10.17 7.56
C ASN A 116 2.13 9.28 7.10
N PHE A 117 2.41 8.27 6.33
CA PHE A 117 1.41 7.34 5.84
C PHE A 117 1.04 6.26 6.88
N HIS A 118 1.94 5.97 7.79
CA HIS A 118 1.78 4.93 8.80
C HIS A 118 0.85 5.39 9.94
N VAL A 119 -0.42 5.57 9.63
CA VAL A 119 -1.49 5.93 10.57
C VAL A 119 -2.65 4.95 10.38
N PRO A 120 -2.54 3.71 10.88
CA PRO A 120 -3.54 2.66 10.63
C PRO A 120 -4.95 3.00 11.13
N GLU A 121 -5.06 3.87 12.13
CA GLU A 121 -6.35 4.37 12.64
C GLU A 121 -7.13 5.16 11.57
N ARG A 122 -6.44 5.66 10.55
CA ARG A 122 -7.03 6.42 9.44
C ARG A 122 -7.28 5.59 8.19
N PHE A 123 -6.92 4.30 8.19
CA PHE A 123 -7.23 3.42 7.07
C PHE A 123 -8.75 3.32 6.86
N GLY A 124 -9.14 3.23 5.60
CA GLY A 124 -10.51 2.91 5.22
C GLY A 124 -10.79 1.41 5.27
N TRP A 125 -11.94 1.02 4.77
CA TRP A 125 -12.39 -0.36 4.73
C TRP A 125 -12.50 -0.85 3.29
N LEU A 126 -12.07 -2.07 3.07
CA LEU A 126 -12.24 -2.85 1.86
C LEU A 126 -13.18 -4.01 2.18
N ASP A 127 -14.42 -3.90 1.74
CA ASP A 127 -15.45 -4.89 2.01
C ASP A 127 -15.52 -5.90 0.87
N PHE A 128 -15.47 -7.18 1.21
CA PHE A 128 -15.61 -8.27 0.25
C PHE A 128 -17.07 -8.70 0.20
N THR A 129 -17.66 -8.63 -0.98
CA THR A 129 -19.07 -8.97 -1.22
C THR A 129 -19.19 -10.22 -2.11
N ALA A 130 -20.38 -10.78 -2.14
CA ALA A 130 -20.66 -11.93 -2.98
C ALA A 130 -20.65 -11.57 -4.49
#